data_1a676f9eec5458e35f61c08f2abab67c
#
_entry.id   1a676f9eec5458e35f61c08f2abab67c
#
_cell.length_a   1.000
_cell.length_b   1.000
_cell.length_c   1.000
_cell.angle_alpha   90.00
_cell.angle_beta   90.00
_cell.angle_gamma   90.00
#
_symmetry.space_group_name_H-M   'P 1'
#
loop_
_entity.id
_entity.type
_entity.pdbx_description
1 polymer ?
#
loop_
_entity_poly.entity_id
_entity_poly.type
_entity_poly.pdbx_seq_one_letter_code
_entity_poly.pdbx_strand_id
1 'polypeptide(L)'
;MKKNFLFAALAATTIWAGVASCSSDNDEPSQVTNETVGTDDETVLSLVNGVYSHWQPLSSSFSFIIELNSNKLISFEGEESEAGPVNSRFEQEPTTWYQVKIFNHLFLGIAQDNEAIATIEQSKKAGKLSEAGYNAAVGKAKFLRALAYLKLAQLWGEVPVFTEQGGSTTERKDLNTVFNQIVSDFTDAEKLLKDYDGDPRIPSKQAAQALLARTYLVWGDNPLSAKEVEAIANGQKDPEFTKTDSRLEKAVEYADKVIKSGLLKLDPDFSKLYGRDYESNKRGTNEHLFTIAHDGDKTDAQGNHQTHCSWTFPFQNGENGKGYTQNHTEVADDNLYDDWKKEQPADKRLAETYFTEIKNPEDGKVYHYYSPVYTPINGKGVDQSYDNAENLEITKNSVDRIEIRYAEVLLTKAEALVQLGRNSEAAEPFNQLRKRAGIESVDAPTFDQIKREWDYEFTYEQFSVLNSYRWKDLISSVKKVSNYKHFANDWKTSLGNKYNADQEAYFTKVHNHLRAKYNNVRGRHYRQPIPTGLQGEDLGIAQNPGY
;
A
#
# COMPACT_ATOMS: atom_id res chain seq x y z
N MET A 1 5.58 -36.45 -9.32
CA MET A 1 4.59 -36.46 -8.23
C MET A 1 5.23 -35.99 -6.88
N LYS A 2 6.08 -34.96 -6.82
CA LYS A 2 6.68 -34.44 -5.58
C LYS A 2 6.68 -32.91 -5.47
N LYS A 3 6.12 -32.17 -6.45
CA LYS A 3 6.14 -30.69 -6.48
C LYS A 3 4.89 -30.01 -5.91
N ASN A 4 3.81 -30.73 -5.61
CA ASN A 4 2.54 -30.14 -5.17
C ASN A 4 2.39 -30.02 -3.64
N PHE A 5 3.42 -30.32 -2.86
CA PHE A 5 3.31 -30.38 -1.39
C PHE A 5 3.69 -29.08 -0.67
N LEU A 6 4.33 -28.11 -1.34
CA LEU A 6 4.94 -27.00 -0.62
C LEU A 6 3.95 -25.97 -0.08
N PHE A 7 2.94 -25.59 -0.85
CA PHE A 7 1.93 -24.64 -0.35
C PHE A 7 0.98 -25.26 0.67
N ALA A 8 0.63 -26.54 0.50
CA ALA A 8 -0.23 -27.24 1.44
C ALA A 8 0.48 -27.62 2.76
N ALA A 9 1.79 -27.92 2.73
CA ALA A 9 2.55 -28.27 3.93
C ALA A 9 2.89 -27.04 4.79
N LEU A 10 3.12 -25.86 4.19
CA LEU A 10 3.32 -24.62 4.96
C LEU A 10 2.02 -24.17 5.65
N ALA A 11 0.86 -24.34 5.00
CA ALA A 11 -0.43 -24.01 5.60
C ALA A 11 -0.74 -24.86 6.86
N ALA A 12 -0.37 -26.12 6.86
CA ALA A 12 -0.66 -27.02 7.98
C ALA A 12 0.22 -26.81 9.22
N THR A 13 1.43 -26.25 9.06
CA THR A 13 2.37 -26.07 10.18
C THR A 13 2.34 -24.67 10.80
N THR A 14 1.76 -23.68 10.13
CA THR A 14 1.75 -22.28 10.59
C THR A 14 0.46 -21.84 11.28
N ILE A 15 -0.62 -22.62 11.25
CA ILE A 15 -1.86 -22.36 12.00
C ILE A 15 -1.60 -22.31 13.53
N TRP A 16 -0.47 -22.85 14.00
CA TRP A 16 -0.14 -22.98 15.43
C TRP A 16 0.55 -21.77 16.08
N ALA A 17 0.96 -20.76 15.33
CA ALA A 17 1.81 -19.68 15.87
C ALA A 17 1.15 -18.28 15.92
N GLY A 18 -0.11 -18.13 15.56
CA GLY A 18 -0.67 -16.81 15.29
C GLY A 18 -1.97 -16.43 16.00
N VAL A 19 -2.41 -17.12 17.05
CA VAL A 19 -3.63 -16.72 17.77
C VAL A 19 -3.27 -16.02 19.08
N ALA A 20 -2.61 -14.86 18.97
CA ALA A 20 -2.62 -13.90 20.07
C ALA A 20 -3.74 -12.90 19.78
N SER A 21 -4.87 -13.09 20.41
CA SER A 21 -6.05 -12.22 20.35
C SER A 21 -5.73 -10.83 20.90
N CYS A 22 -6.09 -9.79 20.16
CA CYS A 22 -6.19 -8.44 20.70
C CYS A 22 -7.45 -8.34 21.59
N SER A 23 -7.36 -8.66 22.85
CA SER A 23 -8.36 -8.28 23.84
C SER A 23 -7.71 -7.45 24.94
N SER A 24 -8.36 -6.35 25.28
CA SER A 24 -7.93 -5.36 26.27
C SER A 24 -8.29 -5.70 27.71
N ASP A 25 -8.52 -6.98 28.05
CA ASP A 25 -8.80 -7.41 29.42
C ASP A 25 -7.87 -8.55 29.84
N ASN A 26 -7.48 -8.53 31.12
CA ASN A 26 -6.50 -9.37 31.78
C ASN A 26 -6.86 -10.86 31.91
N ASP A 27 -7.58 -11.43 30.97
CA ASP A 27 -7.82 -12.86 30.94
C ASP A 27 -6.76 -13.54 30.05
N GLU A 28 -6.16 -14.62 30.54
CA GLU A 28 -5.24 -15.45 29.76
C GLU A 28 -5.90 -15.80 28.42
N PRO A 29 -5.19 -15.63 27.27
CA PRO A 29 -5.77 -15.95 25.99
C PRO A 29 -6.15 -17.42 25.98
N SER A 30 -7.43 -17.72 25.78
CA SER A 30 -7.92 -19.09 25.58
C SER A 30 -7.20 -19.66 24.37
N GLN A 31 -6.36 -20.66 24.57
CA GLN A 31 -5.66 -21.33 23.46
C GLN A 31 -6.71 -22.01 22.58
N VAL A 32 -6.91 -21.48 21.38
CA VAL A 32 -7.73 -22.14 20.37
C VAL A 32 -6.97 -23.39 19.92
N THR A 33 -7.41 -24.54 20.36
CA THR A 33 -6.86 -25.85 19.96
C THR A 33 -7.59 -26.37 18.74
N ASN A 34 -7.01 -27.34 18.01
CA ASN A 34 -7.69 -28.01 16.90
C ASN A 34 -9.06 -28.61 17.27
N GLU A 35 -9.28 -28.89 18.55
CA GLU A 35 -10.54 -29.44 19.06
C GLU A 35 -11.62 -28.35 19.27
N THR A 36 -11.22 -27.11 19.43
CA THR A 36 -12.12 -25.96 19.71
C THR A 36 -12.36 -25.08 18.49
N VAL A 37 -11.56 -25.19 17.43
CA VAL A 37 -11.74 -24.40 16.21
C VAL A 37 -13.08 -24.74 15.54
N GLY A 38 -13.88 -23.71 15.27
CA GLY A 38 -15.15 -23.88 14.57
C GLY A 38 -16.30 -24.39 15.45
N THR A 39 -16.16 -24.34 16.77
CA THR A 39 -17.22 -24.79 17.69
C THR A 39 -18.34 -23.77 17.91
N ASP A 40 -18.06 -22.49 17.69
CA ASP A 40 -18.98 -21.36 17.86
C ASP A 40 -18.55 -20.11 17.08
N ASP A 41 -19.34 -19.04 17.18
CA ASP A 41 -19.10 -17.77 16.47
C ASP A 41 -17.77 -17.12 16.85
N GLU A 42 -17.35 -17.19 18.11
CA GLU A 42 -16.13 -16.57 18.62
C GLU A 42 -14.88 -17.26 18.05
N THR A 43 -14.86 -18.58 18.07
CA THR A 43 -13.73 -19.36 17.56
C THR A 43 -13.52 -19.21 16.05
N VAL A 44 -14.59 -19.08 15.24
CA VAL A 44 -14.44 -18.84 13.79
C VAL A 44 -14.00 -17.41 13.51
N LEU A 45 -14.42 -16.42 14.28
CA LEU A 45 -13.93 -15.04 14.16
C LEU A 45 -12.45 -14.94 14.57
N SER A 46 -12.04 -15.64 15.62
CA SER A 46 -10.64 -15.71 16.03
C SER A 46 -9.76 -16.35 14.95
N LEU A 47 -10.24 -17.40 14.27
CA LEU A 47 -9.54 -18.00 13.14
C LEU A 47 -9.27 -16.99 12.03
N VAL A 48 -10.28 -16.22 11.62
CA VAL A 48 -10.12 -15.18 10.58
C VAL A 48 -9.27 -14.00 11.05
N ASN A 49 -9.29 -13.66 12.35
CA ASN A 49 -8.38 -12.67 12.91
C ASN A 49 -6.92 -13.12 12.83
N GLY A 50 -6.65 -14.42 12.97
CA GLY A 50 -5.32 -15.01 12.73
C GLY A 50 -4.85 -14.79 11.30
N VAL A 51 -5.72 -14.97 10.30
CA VAL A 51 -5.40 -14.67 8.89
C VAL A 51 -5.11 -13.19 8.67
N TYR A 52 -5.87 -12.30 9.31
CA TYR A 52 -5.65 -10.85 9.22
C TYR A 52 -4.22 -10.45 9.65
N SER A 53 -3.62 -11.14 10.61
CA SER A 53 -2.27 -10.82 11.10
C SER A 53 -1.17 -10.92 10.02
N HIS A 54 -1.39 -11.65 8.92
CA HIS A 54 -0.45 -11.74 7.80
C HIS A 54 -0.24 -10.42 7.06
N TRP A 55 -1.19 -9.50 7.17
CA TRP A 55 -1.08 -8.19 6.53
C TRP A 55 -0.11 -7.25 7.23
N GLN A 56 0.10 -7.41 8.55
CA GLN A 56 0.97 -6.53 9.34
C GLN A 56 2.42 -6.52 8.84
N PRO A 57 3.09 -7.68 8.64
CA PRO A 57 4.47 -7.71 8.15
C PRO A 57 4.64 -7.17 6.72
N LEU A 58 3.55 -7.04 5.96
CA LEU A 58 3.58 -6.57 4.59
C LEU A 58 3.48 -5.05 4.48
N SER A 59 3.05 -4.37 5.53
CA SER A 59 2.74 -2.93 5.49
C SER A 59 3.92 -2.08 5.03
N SER A 60 5.10 -2.26 5.59
CA SER A 60 6.32 -1.59 5.16
C SER A 60 6.81 -2.09 3.80
N SER A 61 6.76 -3.41 3.58
CA SER A 61 7.28 -4.02 2.35
C SER A 61 6.55 -3.54 1.09
N PHE A 62 5.23 -3.28 1.16
CA PHE A 62 4.49 -2.69 0.05
C PHE A 62 5.00 -1.30 -0.32
N SER A 63 5.33 -0.47 0.67
CA SER A 63 5.88 0.87 0.41
C SER A 63 7.18 0.78 -0.39
N PHE A 64 8.06 -0.18 -0.10
CA PHE A 64 9.31 -0.35 -0.83
C PHE A 64 9.12 -0.67 -2.32
N ILE A 65 8.19 -1.54 -2.69
CA ILE A 65 8.01 -1.85 -4.11
C ILE A 65 7.06 -0.90 -4.83
N ILE A 66 6.14 -0.26 -4.13
CA ILE A 66 5.16 0.64 -4.77
C ILE A 66 5.72 2.06 -4.91
N GLU A 67 6.40 2.58 -3.89
CA GLU A 67 6.92 3.94 -3.93
C GLU A 67 8.31 4.02 -4.58
N LEU A 68 9.20 3.06 -4.33
CA LEU A 68 10.55 3.06 -4.92
C LEU A 68 10.56 2.73 -6.41
N ASN A 69 9.65 1.88 -6.89
CA ASN A 69 9.48 1.61 -8.33
C ASN A 69 8.69 2.73 -9.05
N SER A 70 8.67 3.92 -8.49
CA SER A 70 7.96 5.09 -9.02
C SER A 70 8.90 6.29 -9.19
N ASN A 71 8.32 7.42 -9.48
CA ASN A 71 8.98 8.73 -9.54
C ASN A 71 8.84 9.55 -8.24
N LYS A 72 8.46 8.95 -7.11
CA LYS A 72 8.15 9.68 -5.87
C LYS A 72 9.19 9.50 -4.77
N LEU A 73 9.87 8.37 -4.77
CA LEU A 73 10.81 8.00 -3.72
C LEU A 73 12.08 7.40 -4.33
N ILE A 74 13.21 7.67 -3.71
CA ILE A 74 14.49 7.04 -4.04
C ILE A 74 15.12 6.46 -2.78
N SER A 75 15.80 5.31 -2.94
CA SER A 75 16.64 4.71 -1.92
C SER A 75 18.03 4.49 -2.55
N PHE A 76 19.04 5.19 -2.05
CA PHE A 76 20.37 5.26 -2.68
C PHE A 76 21.52 4.87 -1.76
N GLU A 77 21.28 4.66 -0.49
CA GLU A 77 22.25 4.12 0.47
C GLU A 77 21.87 2.70 0.88
N GLY A 78 22.85 1.96 1.36
CA GLY A 78 22.76 0.54 1.68
C GLY A 78 23.76 -0.25 0.86
N GLU A 79 23.90 -1.54 1.15
CA GLU A 79 24.71 -2.44 0.32
C GLU A 79 24.06 -2.58 -1.06
N GLU A 80 24.85 -2.77 -2.11
CA GLU A 80 24.34 -2.91 -3.50
C GLU A 80 23.33 -4.05 -3.66
N SER A 81 23.35 -5.03 -2.76
CA SER A 81 22.43 -6.17 -2.69
C SER A 81 21.13 -5.86 -1.95
N GLU A 82 21.02 -4.72 -1.28
CA GLU A 82 19.81 -4.40 -0.51
C GLU A 82 18.62 -4.08 -1.40
N ALA A 83 17.47 -4.62 -1.00
CA ALA A 83 16.25 -4.56 -1.80
C ALA A 83 15.72 -3.13 -2.04
N GLY A 84 16.03 -2.16 -1.17
CA GLY A 84 15.66 -0.76 -1.34
C GLY A 84 16.31 -0.12 -2.57
N PRO A 85 17.66 0.02 -2.62
CA PRO A 85 18.38 0.56 -3.77
C PRO A 85 18.10 -0.19 -5.08
N VAL A 86 18.01 -1.54 -5.02
CA VAL A 86 17.72 -2.38 -6.20
C VAL A 86 16.34 -2.06 -6.79
N ASN A 87 15.30 -1.97 -5.96
CA ASN A 87 13.97 -1.57 -6.43
C ASN A 87 13.98 -0.14 -6.98
N SER A 88 14.59 0.78 -6.26
CA SER A 88 14.64 2.19 -6.66
C SER A 88 15.34 2.41 -8.00
N ARG A 89 16.31 1.56 -8.39
CA ARG A 89 17.00 1.62 -9.69
C ARG A 89 16.38 0.75 -10.78
N PHE A 90 15.24 0.10 -10.54
CA PHE A 90 14.63 -0.87 -11.48
C PHE A 90 15.59 -2.03 -11.85
N GLU A 91 16.25 -2.58 -10.85
CA GLU A 91 17.18 -3.73 -10.95
C GLU A 91 16.64 -4.98 -10.24
N GLN A 92 15.36 -4.97 -9.89
CA GLN A 92 14.72 -6.09 -9.20
C GLN A 92 14.74 -7.38 -10.03
N GLU A 93 15.06 -8.47 -9.36
CA GLU A 93 15.16 -9.82 -9.89
C GLU A 93 14.24 -10.77 -9.10
N PRO A 94 13.99 -12.00 -9.57
CA PRO A 94 13.14 -12.98 -8.88
C PRO A 94 13.55 -13.30 -7.43
N THR A 95 14.80 -13.03 -7.08
CA THR A 95 15.35 -13.25 -5.72
C THR A 95 15.31 -12.01 -4.83
N THR A 96 14.83 -10.87 -5.34
CA THR A 96 14.79 -9.62 -4.57
C THR A 96 13.82 -9.76 -3.40
N TRP A 97 14.31 -9.47 -2.18
CA TRP A 97 13.67 -9.82 -0.92
C TRP A 97 12.21 -9.33 -0.78
N TYR A 98 11.92 -8.09 -1.13
CA TYR A 98 10.55 -7.57 -0.96
C TYR A 98 9.56 -8.22 -1.91
N GLN A 99 9.97 -8.54 -3.15
CA GLN A 99 9.14 -9.28 -4.09
C GLN A 99 8.85 -10.69 -3.56
N VAL A 100 9.90 -11.39 -3.10
CA VAL A 100 9.79 -12.73 -2.48
C VAL A 100 8.85 -12.69 -1.28
N LYS A 101 9.09 -11.76 -0.35
CA LYS A 101 8.29 -11.64 0.88
C LYS A 101 6.82 -11.39 0.58
N ILE A 102 6.50 -10.36 -0.22
CA ILE A 102 5.12 -9.96 -0.46
C ILE A 102 4.35 -11.06 -1.21
N PHE A 103 4.91 -11.56 -2.30
CA PHE A 103 4.25 -12.59 -3.13
C PHE A 103 3.91 -13.84 -2.32
N ASN A 104 4.89 -14.37 -1.59
CA ASN A 104 4.69 -15.59 -0.80
C ASN A 104 3.70 -15.37 0.35
N HIS A 105 3.78 -14.23 1.06
CA HIS A 105 2.83 -13.93 2.14
C HIS A 105 1.41 -13.71 1.63
N LEU A 106 1.20 -13.10 0.46
CA LEU A 106 -0.14 -12.97 -0.12
C LEU A 106 -0.74 -14.34 -0.46
N PHE A 107 0.04 -15.25 -1.06
CA PHE A 107 -0.43 -16.60 -1.34
C PHE A 107 -0.64 -17.43 -0.07
N LEU A 108 0.19 -17.25 0.95
CA LEU A 108 -0.03 -17.86 2.26
C LEU A 108 -1.36 -17.38 2.87
N GLY A 109 -1.63 -16.07 2.84
CA GLY A 109 -2.90 -15.50 3.28
C GLY A 109 -4.09 -16.10 2.53
N ILE A 110 -4.01 -16.20 1.19
CA ILE A 110 -5.06 -16.82 0.36
C ILE A 110 -5.32 -18.29 0.78
N ALA A 111 -4.25 -19.05 1.01
CA ALA A 111 -4.39 -20.45 1.43
C ALA A 111 -5.10 -20.55 2.80
N GLN A 112 -4.75 -19.68 3.73
CA GLN A 112 -5.37 -19.63 5.06
C GLN A 112 -6.82 -19.12 5.01
N ASP A 113 -7.13 -18.13 4.17
CA ASP A 113 -8.52 -17.73 3.94
C ASP A 113 -9.36 -18.89 3.39
N ASN A 114 -8.81 -19.71 2.49
CA ASN A 114 -9.49 -20.90 1.97
C ASN A 114 -9.76 -21.94 3.07
N GLU A 115 -8.77 -22.18 3.94
CA GLU A 115 -8.93 -23.08 5.11
C GLU A 115 -9.99 -22.54 6.09
N ALA A 116 -9.94 -21.25 6.38
CA ALA A 116 -10.91 -20.59 7.25
C ALA A 116 -12.33 -20.72 6.68
N ILE A 117 -12.53 -20.38 5.41
CA ILE A 117 -13.82 -20.49 4.73
C ILE A 117 -14.36 -21.93 4.79
N ALA A 118 -13.53 -22.93 4.49
CA ALA A 118 -13.95 -24.33 4.54
C ALA A 118 -14.36 -24.78 5.95
N THR A 119 -13.59 -24.39 6.97
CA THR A 119 -13.90 -24.65 8.39
C THR A 119 -15.21 -23.99 8.83
N ILE A 120 -15.43 -22.74 8.45
CA ILE A 120 -16.65 -21.99 8.77
C ILE A 120 -17.86 -22.64 8.09
N GLU A 121 -17.75 -23.03 6.82
CA GLU A 121 -18.81 -23.71 6.09
C GLU A 121 -19.20 -25.06 6.73
N GLN A 122 -18.22 -25.83 7.17
CA GLN A 122 -18.45 -27.09 7.89
C GLN A 122 -19.17 -26.84 9.23
N SER A 123 -18.73 -25.86 9.98
CA SER A 123 -19.31 -25.47 11.27
C SER A 123 -20.76 -24.98 11.11
N LYS A 124 -21.04 -24.21 10.06
CA LYS A 124 -22.38 -23.78 9.71
C LYS A 124 -23.30 -24.97 9.39
N LYS A 125 -22.83 -25.90 8.54
CA LYS A 125 -23.58 -27.13 8.20
C LYS A 125 -23.85 -28.01 9.44
N ALA A 126 -22.94 -28.02 10.42
CA ALA A 126 -23.10 -28.71 11.68
C ALA A 126 -24.03 -27.99 12.68
N GLY A 127 -24.60 -26.83 12.33
CA GLY A 127 -25.50 -26.06 13.17
C GLY A 127 -24.80 -25.37 14.38
N LYS A 128 -23.50 -25.18 14.33
CA LYS A 128 -22.70 -24.62 15.42
C LYS A 128 -22.64 -23.08 15.41
N LEU A 129 -22.97 -22.45 14.27
CA LEU A 129 -22.83 -21.01 14.09
C LEU A 129 -24.19 -20.34 13.94
N SER A 130 -24.31 -19.17 14.54
CA SER A 130 -25.38 -18.24 14.23
C SER A 130 -25.27 -17.74 12.78
N GLU A 131 -26.34 -17.18 12.22
CA GLU A 131 -26.30 -16.52 10.91
C GLU A 131 -25.36 -15.31 10.94
N ALA A 132 -25.39 -14.54 12.03
CA ALA A 132 -24.55 -13.36 12.18
C ALA A 132 -23.05 -13.70 12.30
N GLY A 133 -22.69 -14.73 13.07
CA GLY A 133 -21.31 -15.22 13.21
C GLY A 133 -20.75 -15.76 11.89
N TYR A 134 -21.55 -16.60 11.20
CA TYR A 134 -21.22 -17.09 9.88
C TYR A 134 -20.96 -15.94 8.89
N ASN A 135 -21.90 -15.00 8.77
CA ASN A 135 -21.80 -13.88 7.83
C ASN A 135 -20.58 -13.01 8.11
N ALA A 136 -20.31 -12.70 9.38
CA ALA A 136 -19.13 -11.92 9.78
C ALA A 136 -17.82 -12.63 9.42
N ALA A 137 -17.70 -13.93 9.72
CA ALA A 137 -16.48 -14.69 9.52
C ALA A 137 -16.20 -14.95 8.03
N VAL A 138 -17.17 -15.47 7.26
CA VAL A 138 -17.01 -15.72 5.82
C VAL A 138 -16.83 -14.40 5.07
N GLY A 139 -17.61 -13.36 5.41
CA GLY A 139 -17.49 -12.04 4.79
C GLY A 139 -16.10 -11.45 4.96
N LYS A 140 -15.52 -11.55 6.16
CA LYS A 140 -14.16 -11.09 6.45
C LYS A 140 -13.11 -11.90 5.70
N ALA A 141 -13.18 -13.24 5.69
CA ALA A 141 -12.23 -14.09 4.98
C ALA A 141 -12.24 -13.83 3.47
N LYS A 142 -13.41 -13.74 2.84
CA LYS A 142 -13.54 -13.39 1.42
C LYS A 142 -13.03 -11.99 1.12
N PHE A 143 -13.27 -11.02 1.99
CA PHE A 143 -12.72 -9.66 1.85
C PHE A 143 -11.19 -9.66 1.82
N LEU A 144 -10.53 -10.39 2.74
CA LEU A 144 -9.07 -10.48 2.80
C LEU A 144 -8.50 -11.22 1.60
N ARG A 145 -9.13 -12.32 1.17
CA ARG A 145 -8.72 -13.06 -0.03
C ARG A 145 -8.82 -12.22 -1.30
N ALA A 146 -9.91 -11.46 -1.47
CA ALA A 146 -10.08 -10.53 -2.58
C ALA A 146 -9.01 -9.44 -2.58
N LEU A 147 -8.70 -8.87 -1.42
CA LEU A 147 -7.65 -7.86 -1.28
C LEU A 147 -6.27 -8.43 -1.65
N ALA A 148 -5.95 -9.65 -1.24
CA ALA A 148 -4.71 -10.33 -1.60
C ALA A 148 -4.60 -10.54 -3.12
N TYR A 149 -5.65 -11.05 -3.77
CA TYR A 149 -5.67 -11.20 -5.23
C TYR A 149 -5.61 -9.84 -5.96
N LEU A 150 -6.21 -8.78 -5.42
CA LEU A 150 -6.12 -7.44 -6.01
C LEU A 150 -4.67 -6.92 -6.01
N LYS A 151 -3.95 -7.06 -4.89
CA LYS A 151 -2.53 -6.69 -4.81
C LYS A 151 -1.67 -7.52 -5.77
N LEU A 152 -1.92 -8.83 -5.85
CA LEU A 152 -1.24 -9.71 -6.81
C LEU A 152 -1.51 -9.29 -8.26
N ALA A 153 -2.77 -9.05 -8.63
CA ALA A 153 -3.13 -8.61 -9.97
C ALA A 153 -2.50 -7.27 -10.36
N GLN A 154 -2.47 -6.32 -9.42
CA GLN A 154 -1.88 -4.99 -9.67
C GLN A 154 -0.36 -5.06 -9.88
N LEU A 155 0.36 -5.89 -9.12
CA LEU A 155 1.82 -5.92 -9.15
C LEU A 155 2.38 -6.98 -10.13
N TRP A 156 1.79 -8.17 -10.18
CA TRP A 156 2.29 -9.29 -11.00
C TRP A 156 1.43 -9.64 -12.22
N GLY A 157 0.20 -9.16 -12.27
CA GLY A 157 -0.72 -9.41 -13.38
C GLY A 157 -1.40 -10.76 -13.30
N GLU A 158 -1.21 -11.59 -14.32
CA GLU A 158 -1.69 -12.96 -14.33
C GLU A 158 -0.98 -13.77 -13.25
N VAL A 159 -1.77 -14.43 -12.41
CA VAL A 159 -1.30 -15.25 -11.27
C VAL A 159 -2.12 -16.53 -11.14
N PRO A 160 -1.63 -17.53 -10.42
CA PRO A 160 -2.45 -18.68 -10.05
C PRO A 160 -3.69 -18.28 -9.25
N VAL A 161 -4.83 -18.92 -9.52
CA VAL A 161 -6.08 -18.72 -8.78
C VAL A 161 -6.56 -20.04 -8.22
N PHE A 162 -6.73 -20.11 -6.91
CA PHE A 162 -7.30 -21.25 -6.19
C PHE A 162 -8.13 -20.76 -5.00
N THR A 163 -9.30 -21.37 -4.80
CA THR A 163 -10.29 -20.93 -3.81
C THR A 163 -10.76 -22.04 -2.88
N GLU A 164 -10.17 -23.23 -3.01
CA GLU A 164 -10.54 -24.42 -2.25
C GLU A 164 -9.49 -24.74 -1.19
N GLN A 165 -9.93 -25.35 -0.10
CA GLN A 165 -9.08 -25.90 0.95
C GLN A 165 -8.01 -26.83 0.36
N GLY A 166 -6.74 -26.63 0.72
CA GLY A 166 -5.62 -27.40 0.18
C GLY A 166 -5.37 -27.21 -1.32
N GLY A 167 -6.10 -26.30 -1.96
CA GLY A 167 -5.92 -25.97 -3.38
C GLY A 167 -4.55 -25.37 -3.63
N SER A 168 -3.89 -25.85 -4.70
CA SER A 168 -2.64 -25.27 -5.20
C SER A 168 -2.51 -25.47 -6.69
N THR A 169 -1.99 -24.49 -7.39
CA THR A 169 -1.68 -24.56 -8.81
C THR A 169 -0.56 -23.61 -9.16
N THR A 170 0.24 -23.94 -10.16
CA THR A 170 1.27 -23.05 -10.71
C THR A 170 0.82 -22.43 -12.03
N GLU A 171 -0.36 -22.81 -12.53
CA GLU A 171 -0.93 -22.26 -13.76
C GLU A 171 -1.45 -20.84 -13.52
N ARG A 172 -0.86 -19.88 -14.20
CA ARG A 172 -1.32 -18.48 -14.21
C ARG A 172 -2.64 -18.38 -14.97
N LYS A 173 -3.62 -17.68 -14.39
CA LYS A 173 -4.89 -17.39 -15.04
C LYS A 173 -4.83 -16.01 -15.69
N ASP A 174 -5.56 -15.87 -16.81
CA ASP A 174 -5.69 -14.57 -17.46
C ASP A 174 -6.30 -13.50 -16.52
N LEU A 175 -6.02 -12.23 -16.83
CA LEU A 175 -6.44 -11.10 -16.00
C LEU A 175 -7.95 -11.07 -15.76
N ASN A 176 -8.79 -11.43 -16.75
CA ASN A 176 -10.23 -11.42 -16.54
C ASN A 176 -10.65 -12.47 -15.52
N THR A 177 -10.04 -13.64 -15.54
CA THR A 177 -10.28 -14.70 -14.53
C THR A 177 -9.87 -14.22 -13.14
N VAL A 178 -8.69 -13.59 -13.00
CA VAL A 178 -8.23 -13.04 -11.71
C VAL A 178 -9.18 -11.96 -11.21
N PHE A 179 -9.53 -10.97 -12.04
CA PHE A 179 -10.44 -9.89 -11.64
C PHE A 179 -11.87 -10.38 -11.36
N ASN A 180 -12.37 -11.38 -12.08
CA ASN A 180 -13.66 -11.99 -11.78
C ASN A 180 -13.67 -12.64 -10.38
N GLN A 181 -12.58 -13.30 -9.98
CA GLN A 181 -12.46 -13.85 -8.63
C GLN A 181 -12.46 -12.75 -7.56
N ILE A 182 -11.71 -11.66 -7.78
CA ILE A 182 -11.66 -10.50 -6.88
C ILE A 182 -13.07 -9.91 -6.71
N VAL A 183 -13.76 -9.67 -7.82
CA VAL A 183 -15.13 -9.11 -7.81
C VAL A 183 -16.10 -10.05 -7.13
N SER A 184 -16.01 -11.36 -7.37
CA SER A 184 -16.86 -12.37 -6.72
C SER A 184 -16.72 -12.31 -5.19
N ASP A 185 -15.49 -12.34 -4.68
CA ASP A 185 -15.24 -12.34 -3.24
C ASP A 185 -15.64 -11.01 -2.58
N PHE A 186 -15.33 -9.85 -3.17
CA PHE A 186 -15.79 -8.56 -2.62
C PHE A 186 -17.30 -8.40 -2.70
N THR A 187 -17.97 -8.95 -3.74
CA THR A 187 -19.44 -8.92 -3.85
C THR A 187 -20.10 -9.79 -2.77
N ASP A 188 -19.52 -10.92 -2.45
CA ASP A 188 -20.01 -11.74 -1.35
C ASP A 188 -19.73 -11.07 0.00
N ALA A 189 -18.55 -10.45 0.18
CA ALA A 189 -18.25 -9.66 1.36
C ALA A 189 -19.24 -8.48 1.53
N GLU A 190 -19.57 -7.75 0.44
CA GLU A 190 -20.61 -6.69 0.46
C GLU A 190 -21.95 -7.19 1.01
N LYS A 191 -22.37 -8.41 0.64
CA LYS A 191 -23.63 -8.98 1.09
C LYS A 191 -23.62 -9.45 2.55
N LEU A 192 -22.46 -9.97 3.00
CA LEU A 192 -22.33 -10.66 4.28
C LEU A 192 -21.92 -9.73 5.43
N LEU A 193 -21.11 -8.72 5.13
CA LEU A 193 -20.60 -7.80 6.14
C LEU A 193 -21.65 -6.76 6.56
N LYS A 194 -21.53 -6.33 7.81
CA LYS A 194 -22.33 -5.22 8.36
C LYS A 194 -21.91 -3.89 7.77
N ASP A 195 -22.80 -2.90 7.90
CA ASP A 195 -22.45 -1.52 7.61
C ASP A 195 -21.30 -1.04 8.52
N TYR A 196 -20.54 -0.07 8.01
CA TYR A 196 -19.46 0.58 8.74
C TYR A 196 -19.97 1.21 10.03
N ASP A 197 -19.36 0.88 11.16
CA ASP A 197 -19.78 1.30 12.51
C ASP A 197 -18.81 2.30 13.18
N GLY A 198 -17.78 2.74 12.46
CA GLY A 198 -16.77 3.67 12.95
C GLY A 198 -15.42 3.04 13.29
N ASP A 199 -15.28 1.71 13.25
CA ASP A 199 -13.98 1.04 13.40
C ASP A 199 -13.42 0.59 12.05
N PRO A 200 -12.39 1.26 11.49
CA PRO A 200 -11.81 0.91 10.21
C PRO A 200 -10.96 -0.37 10.24
N ARG A 201 -10.68 -0.94 11.41
CA ARG A 201 -9.90 -2.19 11.54
C ARG A 201 -10.75 -3.42 11.22
N ILE A 202 -12.07 -3.24 11.19
CA ILE A 202 -13.02 -4.30 10.88
C ILE A 202 -13.54 -4.11 9.45
N PRO A 203 -13.34 -5.10 8.54
CA PRO A 203 -13.93 -5.04 7.23
C PRO A 203 -15.45 -4.80 7.29
N SER A 204 -15.94 -3.83 6.54
CA SER A 204 -17.35 -3.45 6.48
C SER A 204 -17.91 -3.56 5.07
N LYS A 205 -19.22 -3.51 4.94
CA LYS A 205 -19.91 -3.44 3.64
C LYS A 205 -19.38 -2.28 2.80
N GLN A 206 -19.22 -1.09 3.39
CA GLN A 206 -18.73 0.08 2.68
C GLN A 206 -17.24 -0.06 2.27
N ALA A 207 -16.44 -0.74 3.06
CA ALA A 207 -15.07 -1.07 2.68
C ALA A 207 -15.05 -2.02 1.46
N ALA A 208 -15.91 -3.04 1.43
CA ALA A 208 -16.05 -3.93 0.27
C ALA A 208 -16.54 -3.17 -0.98
N GLN A 209 -17.51 -2.27 -0.84
CA GLN A 209 -18.00 -1.42 -1.93
C GLN A 209 -16.91 -0.48 -2.46
N ALA A 210 -16.11 0.12 -1.58
CA ALA A 210 -15.01 0.99 -1.96
C ALA A 210 -13.90 0.22 -2.71
N LEU A 211 -13.57 -0.99 -2.26
CA LEU A 211 -12.61 -1.86 -2.95
C LEU A 211 -13.15 -2.43 -4.26
N LEU A 212 -14.47 -2.63 -4.40
CA LEU A 212 -15.11 -2.90 -5.69
C LEU A 212 -14.96 -1.71 -6.65
N ALA A 213 -15.18 -0.48 -6.17
CA ALA A 213 -14.96 0.71 -6.99
C ALA A 213 -13.50 0.80 -7.49
N ARG A 214 -12.51 0.63 -6.59
CA ARG A 214 -11.08 0.55 -6.95
C ARG A 214 -10.82 -0.58 -7.96
N THR A 215 -11.34 -1.78 -7.70
CA THR A 215 -11.15 -2.95 -8.59
C THR A 215 -11.67 -2.68 -9.98
N TYR A 216 -12.87 -2.12 -10.10
CA TYR A 216 -13.45 -1.81 -11.41
C TYR A 216 -12.74 -0.65 -12.12
N LEU A 217 -12.21 0.35 -11.40
CA LEU A 217 -11.37 1.40 -11.99
C LEU A 217 -10.08 0.78 -12.57
N VAL A 218 -9.34 0.01 -11.76
CA VAL A 218 -8.10 -0.66 -12.19
C VAL A 218 -8.35 -1.59 -13.37
N TRP A 219 -9.40 -2.39 -13.32
CA TRP A 219 -9.76 -3.29 -14.42
C TRP A 219 -10.28 -2.53 -15.64
N GLY A 220 -10.95 -1.38 -15.42
CA GLY A 220 -11.42 -0.46 -16.45
C GLY A 220 -10.29 0.19 -17.25
N ASP A 221 -9.16 0.44 -16.62
CA ASP A 221 -7.93 0.97 -17.23
C ASP A 221 -7.15 -0.10 -18.03
N ASN A 222 -7.74 -1.26 -18.28
CA ASN A 222 -7.18 -2.37 -19.06
C ASN A 222 -5.71 -2.67 -18.70
N PRO A 223 -5.43 -3.28 -17.53
CA PRO A 223 -4.08 -3.68 -17.16
C PRO A 223 -3.44 -4.52 -18.27
N LEU A 224 -2.15 -4.31 -18.53
CA LEU A 224 -1.45 -5.03 -19.58
C LEU A 224 -1.41 -6.54 -19.30
N SER A 225 -1.76 -7.35 -20.28
CA SER A 225 -1.54 -8.80 -20.22
C SER A 225 -0.05 -9.16 -20.32
N ALA A 226 0.33 -10.36 -19.92
CA ALA A 226 1.71 -10.85 -20.06
C ALA A 226 2.20 -10.74 -21.52
N LYS A 227 1.35 -11.04 -22.50
CA LYS A 227 1.65 -10.91 -23.93
C LYS A 227 1.92 -9.46 -24.34
N GLU A 228 1.17 -8.50 -23.81
CA GLU A 228 1.40 -7.07 -24.08
C GLU A 228 2.69 -6.59 -23.42
N VAL A 229 2.98 -7.04 -22.19
CA VAL A 229 4.26 -6.75 -21.53
C VAL A 229 5.42 -7.36 -22.31
N GLU A 230 5.30 -8.59 -22.83
CA GLU A 230 6.32 -9.23 -23.68
C GLU A 230 6.65 -8.37 -24.91
N ALA A 231 5.64 -7.83 -25.56
CA ALA A 231 5.81 -7.00 -26.75
C ALA A 231 6.61 -5.70 -26.49
N ILE A 232 6.58 -5.20 -25.25
CA ILE A 232 7.24 -3.94 -24.86
C ILE A 232 8.43 -4.14 -23.90
N ALA A 233 8.71 -5.36 -23.44
CA ALA A 233 9.58 -5.66 -22.30
C ALA A 233 10.92 -4.92 -22.32
N ASN A 234 11.60 -4.87 -23.47
CA ASN A 234 12.87 -4.18 -23.66
C ASN A 234 12.71 -2.71 -24.12
N GLY A 235 11.47 -2.27 -24.37
CA GLY A 235 11.14 -0.95 -24.86
C GLY A 235 11.37 0.15 -23.82
N GLN A 236 11.59 1.36 -24.32
CA GLN A 236 11.78 2.59 -23.53
C GLN A 236 10.66 3.60 -23.73
N LYS A 237 9.51 3.15 -24.23
CA LYS A 237 8.31 3.96 -24.43
C LYS A 237 7.15 3.31 -23.68
N ASP A 238 6.31 4.15 -23.14
CA ASP A 238 5.06 3.70 -22.53
C ASP A 238 4.12 3.13 -23.61
N PRO A 239 3.31 2.11 -23.25
CA PRO A 239 2.24 1.62 -24.11
C PRO A 239 1.10 2.64 -24.21
N GLU A 240 0.23 2.45 -25.20
CA GLU A 240 -0.96 3.26 -25.35
C GLU A 240 -1.96 3.00 -24.20
N PHE A 241 -2.54 4.07 -23.66
CA PHE A 241 -3.61 3.98 -22.69
C PHE A 241 -4.91 3.55 -23.35
N THR A 242 -5.54 2.51 -22.83
CA THR A 242 -6.84 2.02 -23.27
C THR A 242 -7.75 1.81 -22.07
N LYS A 243 -9.07 1.83 -22.28
CA LYS A 243 -10.06 1.71 -21.21
C LYS A 243 -11.29 0.88 -21.63
N THR A 244 -12.05 0.43 -20.65
CA THR A 244 -13.33 -0.28 -20.84
C THR A 244 -14.44 0.45 -20.11
N ASP A 245 -15.29 1.15 -20.86
CA ASP A 245 -16.33 2.04 -20.33
C ASP A 245 -17.31 1.32 -19.37
N SER A 246 -17.74 0.10 -19.70
CA SER A 246 -18.66 -0.64 -18.82
C SER A 246 -18.11 -0.96 -17.44
N ARG A 247 -16.79 -1.11 -17.31
CA ARG A 247 -16.11 -1.31 -16.01
C ARG A 247 -15.99 0.02 -15.26
N LEU A 248 -15.71 1.11 -15.97
CA LEU A 248 -15.67 2.46 -15.38
C LEU A 248 -17.05 2.87 -14.85
N GLU A 249 -18.15 2.54 -15.56
CA GLU A 249 -19.51 2.74 -15.03
C GLU A 249 -19.74 1.95 -13.74
N LYS A 250 -19.21 0.73 -13.62
CA LYS A 250 -19.25 -0.02 -12.37
C LYS A 250 -18.42 0.63 -11.25
N ALA A 251 -17.27 1.21 -11.56
CA ALA A 251 -16.49 1.97 -10.59
C ALA A 251 -17.31 3.15 -10.03
N VAL A 252 -18.00 3.90 -10.89
CA VAL A 252 -18.91 4.99 -10.50
C VAL A 252 -20.07 4.45 -9.64
N GLU A 253 -20.72 3.34 -10.06
CA GLU A 253 -21.83 2.73 -9.32
C GLU A 253 -21.42 2.38 -7.87
N TYR A 254 -20.28 1.70 -7.69
CA TYR A 254 -19.85 1.28 -6.36
C TYR A 254 -19.33 2.45 -5.50
N ALA A 255 -18.66 3.42 -6.09
CA ALA A 255 -18.30 4.65 -5.39
C ALA A 255 -19.55 5.39 -4.90
N ASP A 256 -20.60 5.47 -5.73
CA ASP A 256 -21.89 6.05 -5.40
C ASP A 256 -22.58 5.35 -4.22
N LYS A 257 -22.49 4.02 -4.12
CA LYS A 257 -23.05 3.28 -2.97
C LYS A 257 -22.41 3.74 -1.66
N VAL A 258 -21.09 3.89 -1.64
CA VAL A 258 -20.34 4.38 -0.45
C VAL A 258 -20.74 5.82 -0.13
N ILE A 259 -20.75 6.71 -1.11
CA ILE A 259 -21.08 8.13 -0.93
C ILE A 259 -22.53 8.28 -0.40
N LYS A 260 -23.49 7.58 -1.01
CA LYS A 260 -24.92 7.62 -0.63
C LYS A 260 -25.21 6.99 0.73
N SER A 261 -24.31 6.17 1.28
CA SER A 261 -24.46 5.64 2.64
C SER A 261 -24.46 6.74 3.70
N GLY A 262 -23.79 7.86 3.46
CA GLY A 262 -23.65 8.97 4.39
C GLY A 262 -22.87 8.66 5.67
N LEU A 263 -22.27 7.45 5.76
CA LEU A 263 -21.54 6.99 6.95
C LEU A 263 -20.13 7.55 7.04
N LEU A 264 -19.60 8.05 5.93
CA LEU A 264 -18.21 8.48 5.78
C LEU A 264 -18.15 9.93 5.32
N LYS A 265 -17.07 10.62 5.69
CA LYS A 265 -16.81 11.99 5.29
C LYS A 265 -15.30 12.24 5.30
N LEU A 266 -14.86 13.25 4.53
CA LEU A 266 -13.50 13.75 4.63
C LEU A 266 -13.24 14.33 6.02
N ASP A 267 -12.11 14.01 6.62
CA ASP A 267 -11.66 14.71 7.81
C ASP A 267 -11.27 16.15 7.41
N PRO A 268 -11.77 17.19 8.08
CA PRO A 268 -11.42 18.57 7.75
C PRO A 268 -9.95 18.88 8.02
N ASP A 269 -9.30 18.11 8.89
CA ASP A 269 -7.91 18.24 9.24
C ASP A 269 -7.10 17.06 8.67
N PHE A 270 -6.41 17.32 7.58
CA PHE A 270 -5.61 16.31 6.88
C PHE A 270 -4.51 15.70 7.75
N SER A 271 -3.99 16.45 8.74
CA SER A 271 -2.94 15.97 9.64
C SER A 271 -3.38 14.80 10.51
N LYS A 272 -4.67 14.72 10.84
CA LYS A 272 -5.22 13.64 11.67
C LYS A 272 -5.23 12.27 11.00
N LEU A 273 -5.10 12.22 9.67
CA LEU A 273 -5.12 10.96 8.94
C LEU A 273 -3.88 10.08 9.23
N TYR A 274 -2.76 10.66 9.64
CA TYR A 274 -1.46 9.98 9.68
C TYR A 274 -0.82 9.92 11.07
N GLY A 275 -1.60 9.99 12.12
CA GLY A 275 -1.11 9.67 13.43
C GLY A 275 -0.30 10.72 14.16
N ARG A 276 -0.54 11.98 13.88
CA ARG A 276 0.06 13.06 14.64
C ARG A 276 -0.48 13.21 16.06
N ASP A 277 -1.62 12.58 16.33
CA ASP A 277 -2.22 12.51 17.65
C ASP A 277 -2.46 11.03 17.98
N TYR A 278 -1.59 10.47 18.81
CA TYR A 278 -1.60 9.05 19.18
C TYR A 278 -2.94 8.59 19.75
N GLU A 279 -3.64 9.44 20.51
CA GLU A 279 -4.95 9.08 21.09
C GLU A 279 -6.06 9.10 20.04
N SER A 280 -6.01 10.00 19.07
CA SER A 280 -6.99 10.06 17.98
C SER A 280 -6.78 8.94 16.95
N ASN A 281 -5.57 8.42 16.84
CA ASN A 281 -5.19 7.42 15.84
C ASN A 281 -5.57 5.99 16.19
N LYS A 282 -5.80 5.68 17.46
CA LYS A 282 -6.20 4.31 17.87
C LYS A 282 -7.46 3.81 17.19
N ARG A 283 -8.28 4.70 16.61
CA ARG A 283 -9.57 4.36 15.98
C ARG A 283 -9.76 4.91 14.56
N GLY A 284 -8.74 5.53 13.99
CA GLY A 284 -8.88 6.21 12.71
C GLY A 284 -9.81 7.43 12.79
N THR A 285 -10.02 8.06 11.65
CA THR A 285 -11.01 9.12 11.47
C THR A 285 -12.24 8.58 10.73
N ASN A 286 -13.33 9.34 10.66
CA ASN A 286 -14.50 8.97 9.83
C ASN A 286 -14.20 8.94 8.33
N GLU A 287 -12.97 9.19 7.94
CA GLU A 287 -12.48 9.06 6.57
C GLU A 287 -11.90 7.68 6.27
N HIS A 288 -11.38 6.97 7.29
CA HIS A 288 -10.80 5.64 7.12
C HIS A 288 -11.89 4.59 6.96
N LEU A 289 -11.88 3.82 5.85
CA LEU A 289 -12.80 2.71 5.62
C LEU A 289 -12.23 1.37 6.05
N PHE A 290 -10.93 1.15 5.76
CA PHE A 290 -10.24 -0.05 6.20
C PHE A 290 -8.76 0.26 6.43
N THR A 291 -8.26 -0.21 7.57
CA THR A 291 -6.86 -0.07 7.99
C THR A 291 -6.30 -1.41 8.44
N ILE A 292 -5.00 -1.60 8.23
CA ILE A 292 -4.25 -2.69 8.83
C ILE A 292 -3.74 -2.21 10.18
N ALA A 293 -4.26 -2.81 11.25
CA ALA A 293 -3.92 -2.46 12.61
C ALA A 293 -2.47 -2.82 12.95
N HIS A 294 -1.80 -1.96 13.66
CA HIS A 294 -0.47 -2.17 14.21
C HIS A 294 -0.47 -1.91 15.72
N ASP A 295 0.38 -2.65 16.43
CA ASP A 295 0.59 -2.45 17.85
C ASP A 295 2.10 -2.60 18.14
N GLY A 296 2.77 -1.46 18.29
CA GLY A 296 4.22 -1.41 18.52
C GLY A 296 4.67 -2.03 19.83
N ASP A 297 3.76 -2.17 20.80
CA ASP A 297 4.06 -2.80 22.10
C ASP A 297 3.96 -4.32 22.05
N LYS A 298 3.32 -4.88 21.01
CA LYS A 298 3.21 -6.34 20.82
C LYS A 298 4.27 -6.88 19.89
N THR A 299 4.74 -8.07 20.20
CA THR A 299 5.68 -8.83 19.38
C THR A 299 4.98 -10.03 18.76
N ASP A 300 5.43 -10.42 17.55
CA ASP A 300 5.09 -11.70 16.95
C ASP A 300 5.79 -12.87 17.68
N ALA A 301 5.50 -14.10 17.27
CA ALA A 301 6.13 -15.30 17.83
C ALA A 301 7.66 -15.35 17.68
N GLN A 302 8.23 -14.52 16.80
CA GLN A 302 9.67 -14.37 16.55
C GLN A 302 10.28 -13.21 17.36
N GLY A 303 9.47 -12.48 18.15
CA GLY A 303 9.92 -11.35 18.94
C GLY A 303 10.03 -10.02 18.18
N ASN A 304 9.54 -9.96 16.93
CA ASN A 304 9.51 -8.71 16.17
C ASN A 304 8.29 -7.88 16.59
N HIS A 305 8.49 -6.58 16.79
CA HIS A 305 7.40 -5.67 17.09
C HIS A 305 6.40 -5.59 15.91
N GLN A 306 5.10 -5.59 16.23
CA GLN A 306 4.03 -5.42 15.23
C GLN A 306 3.88 -3.94 14.88
N THR A 307 4.87 -3.38 14.22
CA THR A 307 4.92 -1.95 13.91
C THR A 307 4.72 -1.66 12.43
N HIS A 308 4.13 -0.50 12.15
CA HIS A 308 4.27 0.14 10.86
C HIS A 308 5.59 0.89 10.83
N CYS A 309 6.60 0.35 10.15
CA CYS A 309 7.87 1.05 9.94
C CYS A 309 7.71 2.13 8.90
N SER A 310 7.88 3.38 9.30
CA SER A 310 8.16 4.48 8.38
C SER A 310 9.68 4.63 8.28
N TRP A 311 10.29 4.10 7.22
CA TRP A 311 11.75 4.12 7.01
C TRP A 311 12.31 5.45 6.52
N THR A 312 11.49 6.48 6.45
CA THR A 312 11.81 7.73 5.75
C THR A 312 12.38 8.84 6.62
N PHE A 313 13.01 8.53 7.76
CA PHE A 313 13.59 9.53 8.65
C PHE A 313 15.07 9.75 8.44
N PRO A 314 15.51 11.02 8.45
CA PRO A 314 16.86 11.40 8.08
C PRO A 314 17.87 11.47 9.22
N PHE A 315 17.53 11.05 10.44
CA PHE A 315 18.44 11.19 11.58
C PHE A 315 19.05 9.85 11.98
N GLN A 316 20.39 9.76 11.93
CA GLN A 316 21.10 8.72 12.66
C GLN A 316 20.99 8.97 14.15
N ASN A 317 20.85 7.90 14.91
CA ASN A 317 20.90 7.93 16.35
C ASN A 317 22.14 8.64 16.87
N GLY A 318 21.94 9.52 17.84
CA GLY A 318 22.99 9.87 18.76
C GLY A 318 23.49 8.64 19.51
N GLU A 319 24.60 8.75 20.21
CA GLU A 319 25.37 7.67 20.88
C GLU A 319 24.55 6.78 21.84
N ASN A 320 23.27 7.09 22.09
CA ASN A 320 22.43 6.41 23.07
C ASN A 320 21.23 5.65 22.47
N GLY A 321 21.17 5.44 21.15
CA GLY A 321 20.09 4.65 20.51
C GLY A 321 18.72 5.31 20.54
N LYS A 322 18.61 6.58 20.91
CA LYS A 322 17.41 7.38 20.88
C LYS A 322 17.48 8.37 19.73
N GLY A 323 16.59 8.30 18.78
CA GLY A 323 16.55 9.22 17.65
C GLY A 323 15.82 8.67 16.44
N TYR A 324 15.44 9.56 15.53
CA TYR A 324 14.76 9.21 14.29
C TYR A 324 15.73 8.56 13.32
N THR A 325 15.50 7.31 13.03
CA THR A 325 16.05 6.48 11.97
C THR A 325 17.40 5.86 12.05
N GLN A 326 17.37 4.70 11.45
CA GLN A 326 18.57 3.94 11.15
C GLN A 326 19.12 4.20 9.74
N ASN A 327 18.35 4.74 8.79
CA ASN A 327 18.77 4.75 7.39
C ASN A 327 18.43 6.06 6.69
N HIS A 328 19.45 6.83 6.28
CA HIS A 328 19.36 7.96 5.34
C HIS A 328 19.01 7.54 3.91
N THR A 329 18.46 6.33 3.72
CA THR A 329 18.46 5.66 2.43
C THR A 329 17.28 6.05 1.57
N GLU A 330 16.21 6.59 2.18
CA GLU A 330 14.99 6.90 1.44
C GLU A 330 14.69 8.38 1.51
N VAL A 331 14.71 9.02 0.35
CA VAL A 331 14.42 10.44 0.21
C VAL A 331 13.33 10.65 -0.81
N ALA A 332 12.49 11.65 -0.56
CA ALA A 332 11.49 12.08 -1.50
C ALA A 332 12.15 12.55 -2.80
N ASP A 333 11.51 12.27 -3.93
CA ASP A 333 11.82 13.00 -5.14
C ASP A 333 11.24 14.41 -5.00
N ASP A 334 12.09 15.42 -5.02
CA ASP A 334 11.70 16.79 -4.73
C ASP A 334 10.96 17.51 -5.88
N ASN A 335 10.98 16.94 -7.09
CA ASN A 335 10.28 17.55 -8.22
C ASN A 335 8.77 17.69 -7.97
N LEU A 336 8.15 16.70 -7.33
CA LEU A 336 6.75 16.81 -6.97
C LEU A 336 6.54 17.93 -5.93
N TYR A 337 7.42 18.01 -4.93
CA TYR A 337 7.34 19.08 -3.90
C TYR A 337 7.44 20.47 -4.52
N ASP A 338 8.42 20.69 -5.38
CA ASP A 338 8.65 21.98 -6.02
C ASP A 338 7.53 22.36 -7.00
N ASP A 339 7.08 21.41 -7.82
CA ASP A 339 5.93 21.59 -8.71
C ASP A 339 4.65 21.89 -7.92
N TRP A 340 4.38 21.15 -6.85
CA TRP A 340 3.21 21.35 -5.99
C TRP A 340 3.23 22.72 -5.32
N LYS A 341 4.36 23.07 -4.69
CA LYS A 341 4.56 24.38 -4.05
C LYS A 341 4.35 25.54 -5.03
N LYS A 342 4.77 25.39 -6.27
CA LYS A 342 4.60 26.38 -7.33
C LYS A 342 3.16 26.44 -7.86
N GLU A 343 2.53 25.28 -8.10
CA GLU A 343 1.20 25.19 -8.71
C GLU A 343 0.09 25.50 -7.71
N GLN A 344 0.25 25.08 -6.46
CA GLN A 344 -0.76 25.16 -5.40
C GLN A 344 -0.14 25.63 -4.07
N PRO A 345 0.39 26.85 -3.98
CA PRO A 345 1.10 27.32 -2.77
C PRO A 345 0.21 27.41 -1.52
N ALA A 346 -1.10 27.44 -1.68
CA ALA A 346 -2.09 27.46 -0.59
C ALA A 346 -2.57 26.08 -0.14
N ASP A 347 -2.12 25.00 -0.80
CA ASP A 347 -2.55 23.64 -0.48
C ASP A 347 -2.02 23.19 0.87
N LYS A 348 -2.94 23.00 1.81
CA LYS A 348 -2.60 22.61 3.20
C LYS A 348 -1.96 21.23 3.30
N ARG A 349 -2.19 20.35 2.32
CA ARG A 349 -1.65 18.98 2.30
C ARG A 349 -0.14 18.96 2.10
N LEU A 350 0.43 20.00 1.45
CA LEU A 350 1.86 20.04 1.15
C LEU A 350 2.71 19.91 2.41
N ALA A 351 2.40 20.73 3.44
CA ALA A 351 3.14 20.72 4.71
C ALA A 351 2.95 19.43 5.52
N GLU A 352 1.85 18.70 5.26
CA GLU A 352 1.56 17.43 5.91
C GLU A 352 2.20 16.24 5.19
N THR A 353 2.38 16.36 3.87
CA THR A 353 3.00 15.32 3.04
C THR A 353 4.52 15.40 3.10
N TYR A 354 5.07 16.61 3.18
CA TYR A 354 6.50 16.86 3.17
C TYR A 354 6.96 17.69 4.35
N PHE A 355 7.90 17.15 5.12
CA PHE A 355 8.56 17.93 6.17
C PHE A 355 9.80 18.63 5.62
N THR A 356 9.86 19.91 5.82
CA THR A 356 11.02 20.74 5.50
C THR A 356 11.82 21.12 6.74
N GLU A 357 11.27 20.85 7.91
CA GLU A 357 11.92 21.05 9.20
C GLU A 357 11.56 19.91 10.14
N ILE A 358 12.52 19.45 10.92
CA ILE A 358 12.31 18.48 11.99
C ILE A 358 13.05 18.97 13.23
N LYS A 359 12.35 19.02 14.36
CA LYS A 359 12.95 19.29 15.66
C LYS A 359 13.44 18.00 16.29
N ASN A 360 14.74 17.92 16.60
CA ASN A 360 15.26 16.82 17.38
C ASN A 360 14.71 16.92 18.82
N PRO A 361 13.98 15.91 19.32
CA PRO A 361 13.40 15.93 20.65
C PRO A 361 14.44 15.88 21.77
N GLU A 362 15.65 15.36 21.53
CA GLU A 362 16.68 15.21 22.55
C GLU A 362 17.41 16.53 22.84
N ASP A 363 17.80 17.28 21.82
CA ASP A 363 18.60 18.48 21.96
C ASP A 363 17.86 19.77 21.56
N GLY A 364 16.63 19.64 21.10
CA GLY A 364 15.78 20.75 20.65
C GLY A 364 16.26 21.46 19.39
N LYS A 365 17.29 20.94 18.71
CA LYS A 365 17.79 21.53 17.47
C LYS A 365 16.80 21.33 16.34
N VAL A 366 16.59 22.36 15.55
CA VAL A 366 15.79 22.33 14.34
C VAL A 366 16.72 22.02 13.15
N TYR A 367 16.41 20.95 12.46
CA TYR A 367 17.06 20.57 11.21
C TYR A 367 16.14 21.00 10.06
N HIS A 368 16.69 21.79 9.16
CA HIS A 368 15.95 22.28 8.01
C HIS A 368 16.17 21.37 6.80
N TYR A 369 15.26 21.42 5.83
CA TYR A 369 15.24 20.74 4.57
C TYR A 369 16.61 20.61 3.87
N TYR A 370 17.47 21.60 4.04
CA TYR A 370 18.80 21.64 3.42
C TYR A 370 19.94 21.18 4.34
N SER A 371 19.67 20.62 5.54
CA SER A 371 20.72 20.20 6.44
C SER A 371 20.25 19.19 7.50
N PRO A 372 20.85 18.04 7.63
CA PRO A 372 21.83 17.33 6.80
C PRO A 372 21.19 16.58 5.63
N VAL A 373 19.88 16.60 5.54
CA VAL A 373 19.09 15.96 4.49
C VAL A 373 18.68 16.99 3.49
N TYR A 374 18.93 16.73 2.30
CA TYR A 374 18.87 17.69 1.23
C TYR A 374 17.59 17.58 0.39
N THR A 375 16.60 16.83 0.85
CA THR A 375 15.30 16.68 0.19
C THR A 375 14.17 16.77 1.23
N PRO A 376 12.96 17.15 0.85
CA PRO A 376 11.81 17.03 1.74
C PRO A 376 11.63 15.58 2.19
N ILE A 377 11.12 15.42 3.40
CA ILE A 377 10.94 14.11 4.01
C ILE A 377 9.48 13.76 3.94
N ASN A 378 9.17 12.48 3.69
CA ASN A 378 7.82 11.98 3.78
C ASN A 378 7.25 12.22 5.19
N GLY A 379 6.16 12.99 5.28
CA GLY A 379 5.45 13.29 6.52
C GLY A 379 4.33 12.30 6.85
N LYS A 380 3.88 11.51 5.88
CA LYS A 380 2.77 10.58 6.07
C LYS A 380 3.24 9.30 6.77
N GLY A 381 2.50 8.85 7.76
CA GLY A 381 2.86 7.66 8.55
C GLY A 381 3.94 7.92 9.61
N VAL A 382 4.35 9.17 9.77
CA VAL A 382 5.23 9.60 10.84
C VAL A 382 4.40 10.03 12.02
N ASP A 383 4.55 9.33 13.13
CA ASP A 383 3.99 9.79 14.39
C ASP A 383 4.82 10.99 14.89
N GLN A 384 4.25 12.19 14.85
CA GLN A 384 4.87 13.43 15.34
C GLN A 384 4.48 13.78 16.77
N SER A 385 3.69 12.96 17.44
CA SER A 385 3.33 13.15 18.86
C SER A 385 4.51 12.93 19.82
N TYR A 386 5.71 12.93 19.29
CA TYR A 386 6.99 12.74 20.00
C TYR A 386 7.41 13.91 20.90
N ASP A 387 6.50 14.48 21.64
CA ASP A 387 6.87 15.38 22.73
C ASP A 387 7.50 14.63 23.94
N ASN A 388 7.55 13.31 23.88
CA ASN A 388 8.15 12.46 24.91
C ASN A 388 9.30 11.61 24.34
N ALA A 389 10.52 12.09 24.49
CA ALA A 389 11.76 11.37 24.13
C ALA A 389 11.94 10.00 24.77
N GLU A 390 11.14 9.63 25.78
CA GLU A 390 11.20 8.35 26.45
C GLU A 390 10.59 7.18 25.64
N ASN A 391 9.75 7.46 24.64
CA ASN A 391 9.00 6.45 23.88
C ASN A 391 9.43 6.32 22.41
N LEU A 392 10.54 6.92 22.03
CA LEU A 392 11.07 6.92 20.65
C LEU A 392 11.82 5.62 20.31
N GLU A 393 11.17 4.49 20.45
CA GLU A 393 11.63 3.29 19.75
C GLU A 393 10.93 3.25 18.38
N ILE A 394 11.68 3.61 17.31
CA ILE A 394 11.24 3.53 15.88
C ILE A 394 10.62 2.16 15.56
N THR A 395 11.03 1.15 16.28
CA THR A 395 10.53 -0.22 16.18
C THR A 395 9.16 -0.42 16.82
N LYS A 396 8.56 0.59 17.45
CA LYS A 396 7.28 0.49 18.18
C LYS A 396 6.18 1.42 17.67
N ASN A 397 6.23 1.80 16.41
CA ASN A 397 5.20 2.64 15.81
C ASN A 397 3.86 1.88 15.73
N SER A 398 2.83 2.37 16.41
CA SER A 398 1.48 1.79 16.46
C SER A 398 0.50 2.44 15.47
N VAL A 399 0.98 3.23 14.52
CA VAL A 399 0.12 3.84 13.50
C VAL A 399 -0.45 2.78 12.57
N ASP A 400 -1.76 2.73 12.43
CA ASP A 400 -2.45 1.84 11.51
C ASP A 400 -2.15 2.22 10.06
N ARG A 401 -1.88 1.23 9.22
CA ARG A 401 -1.73 1.49 7.79
C ARG A 401 -3.10 1.62 7.12
N ILE A 402 -3.31 2.76 6.47
CA ILE A 402 -4.53 2.99 5.70
C ILE A 402 -4.49 2.14 4.43
N GLU A 403 -5.47 1.25 4.25
CA GLU A 403 -5.63 0.49 3.01
C GLU A 403 -6.61 1.19 2.06
N ILE A 404 -7.68 1.77 2.61
CA ILE A 404 -8.63 2.56 1.84
C ILE A 404 -9.30 3.62 2.71
N ARG A 405 -9.47 4.83 2.17
CA ARG A 405 -10.14 5.96 2.81
C ARG A 405 -11.11 6.67 1.86
N TYR A 406 -12.03 7.43 2.42
CA TYR A 406 -13.14 8.05 1.68
C TYR A 406 -12.69 8.98 0.55
N ALA A 407 -11.58 9.69 0.72
CA ALA A 407 -10.99 10.51 -0.34
C ALA A 407 -10.69 9.72 -1.62
N GLU A 408 -10.28 8.45 -1.47
CA GLU A 408 -10.05 7.58 -2.62
C GLU A 408 -11.35 7.23 -3.36
N VAL A 409 -12.44 7.01 -2.62
CA VAL A 409 -13.76 6.76 -3.24
C VAL A 409 -14.19 7.95 -4.08
N LEU A 410 -14.02 9.16 -3.58
CA LEU A 410 -14.32 10.39 -4.30
C LEU A 410 -13.46 10.54 -5.56
N LEU A 411 -12.17 10.30 -5.44
CA LEU A 411 -11.25 10.46 -6.57
C LEU A 411 -11.40 9.33 -7.61
N THR A 412 -11.67 8.10 -7.18
CA THR A 412 -12.05 6.97 -8.04
C THR A 412 -13.28 7.32 -8.88
N LYS A 413 -14.32 7.88 -8.26
CA LYS A 413 -15.53 8.32 -8.97
C LYS A 413 -15.20 9.44 -9.97
N ALA A 414 -14.48 10.46 -9.52
CA ALA A 414 -14.10 11.59 -10.37
C ALA A 414 -13.28 11.14 -11.59
N GLU A 415 -12.31 10.27 -11.39
CA GLU A 415 -11.49 9.73 -12.46
C GLU A 415 -12.30 8.91 -13.45
N ALA A 416 -13.12 7.97 -12.98
CA ALA A 416 -13.96 7.15 -13.85
C ALA A 416 -14.91 8.02 -14.69
N LEU A 417 -15.51 9.06 -14.11
CA LEU A 417 -16.37 10.02 -14.83
C LEU A 417 -15.59 10.80 -15.90
N VAL A 418 -14.40 11.29 -15.58
CA VAL A 418 -13.55 11.99 -16.57
C VAL A 418 -13.17 11.07 -17.71
N GLN A 419 -12.77 9.83 -17.42
CA GLN A 419 -12.47 8.84 -18.46
C GLN A 419 -13.69 8.51 -19.33
N LEU A 420 -14.92 8.56 -18.78
CA LEU A 420 -16.17 8.40 -19.53
C LEU A 420 -16.57 9.66 -20.33
N GLY A 421 -15.81 10.75 -20.25
CA GLY A 421 -16.13 12.02 -20.89
C GLY A 421 -17.18 12.86 -20.15
N ARG A 422 -17.47 12.51 -18.90
CA ARG A 422 -18.50 13.16 -18.02
C ARG A 422 -17.83 14.13 -17.05
N ASN A 423 -16.97 15.01 -17.57
CA ASN A 423 -16.09 15.88 -16.76
C ASN A 423 -16.89 16.79 -15.80
N SER A 424 -18.03 17.36 -16.23
CA SER A 424 -18.83 18.22 -15.35
C SER A 424 -19.44 17.46 -14.16
N GLU A 425 -19.75 16.16 -14.32
CA GLU A 425 -20.24 15.33 -13.22
C GLU A 425 -19.11 14.96 -12.24
N ALA A 426 -17.87 14.92 -12.73
CA ALA A 426 -16.69 14.67 -11.90
C ALA A 426 -16.35 15.83 -10.95
N ALA A 427 -16.86 17.04 -11.25
CA ALA A 427 -16.54 18.24 -10.48
C ALA A 427 -16.93 18.14 -9.00
N GLU A 428 -18.08 17.56 -8.70
CA GLU A 428 -18.57 17.47 -7.33
C GLU A 428 -17.64 16.63 -6.43
N PRO A 429 -17.37 15.34 -6.72
CA PRO A 429 -16.45 14.55 -5.89
C PRO A 429 -15.01 15.08 -5.90
N PHE A 430 -14.53 15.61 -7.02
CA PHE A 430 -13.22 16.20 -7.15
C PHE A 430 -13.03 17.44 -6.26
N ASN A 431 -14.01 18.35 -6.26
CA ASN A 431 -13.94 19.59 -5.52
C ASN A 431 -14.10 19.43 -4.00
N GLN A 432 -14.64 18.32 -3.51
CA GLN A 432 -14.63 18.04 -2.07
C GLN A 432 -13.19 17.96 -1.53
N LEU A 433 -12.29 17.28 -2.25
CA LEU A 433 -10.86 17.18 -1.89
C LEU A 433 -10.19 18.56 -1.94
N ARG A 434 -10.39 19.29 -3.03
CA ARG A 434 -9.81 20.62 -3.23
C ARG A 434 -10.28 21.63 -2.18
N LYS A 435 -11.56 21.60 -1.82
CA LYS A 435 -12.12 22.44 -0.75
C LYS A 435 -11.47 22.15 0.60
N ARG A 436 -11.28 20.85 0.95
CA ARG A 436 -10.58 20.47 2.17
C ARG A 436 -9.13 20.97 2.14
N ALA A 437 -8.45 20.83 1.01
CA ALA A 437 -7.08 21.30 0.80
C ALA A 437 -6.92 22.83 0.84
N GLY A 438 -8.02 23.58 0.70
CA GLY A 438 -8.01 25.04 0.68
C GLY A 438 -7.63 25.63 -0.68
N ILE A 439 -7.82 24.89 -1.77
CA ILE A 439 -7.51 25.30 -3.14
C ILE A 439 -8.78 25.45 -3.99
N GLU A 440 -8.66 26.15 -5.12
CA GLU A 440 -9.80 26.51 -5.96
C GLU A 440 -10.52 25.32 -6.59
N SER A 441 -11.83 25.45 -6.75
CA SER A 441 -12.68 24.47 -7.42
C SER A 441 -12.51 24.52 -8.94
N VAL A 442 -12.83 23.40 -9.60
CA VAL A 442 -12.79 23.23 -11.07
C VAL A 442 -14.15 22.71 -11.55
N ASP A 443 -14.77 23.36 -12.55
CA ASP A 443 -16.11 23.00 -13.03
C ASP A 443 -16.15 21.72 -13.89
N ALA A 444 -15.05 21.41 -14.57
CA ALA A 444 -14.93 20.23 -15.42
C ALA A 444 -13.48 19.75 -15.41
N PRO A 445 -13.05 18.97 -14.40
CA PRO A 445 -11.67 18.53 -14.29
C PRO A 445 -11.23 17.70 -15.50
N THR A 446 -10.00 17.91 -15.93
CA THR A 446 -9.35 17.12 -16.98
C THR A 446 -8.69 15.88 -16.39
N PHE A 447 -8.33 14.91 -17.24
CA PHE A 447 -7.63 13.71 -16.77
C PHE A 447 -6.25 14.04 -16.16
N ASP A 448 -5.54 15.03 -16.70
CA ASP A 448 -4.26 15.48 -16.11
C ASP A 448 -4.46 16.11 -14.72
N GLN A 449 -5.56 16.85 -14.51
CA GLN A 449 -5.90 17.38 -13.19
C GLN A 449 -6.26 16.26 -12.21
N ILE A 450 -6.97 15.21 -12.67
CA ILE A 450 -7.22 14.01 -11.87
C ILE A 450 -5.91 13.32 -11.45
N LYS A 451 -4.99 13.09 -12.40
CA LYS A 451 -3.68 12.50 -12.08
C LYS A 451 -2.90 13.33 -11.05
N ARG A 452 -2.92 14.64 -11.22
CA ARG A 452 -2.24 15.56 -10.29
C ARG A 452 -2.89 15.55 -8.90
N GLU A 453 -4.21 15.43 -8.82
CA GLU A 453 -4.92 15.31 -7.54
C GLU A 453 -4.60 13.98 -6.83
N TRP A 454 -4.43 12.87 -7.57
CA TRP A 454 -3.90 11.63 -7.01
C TRP A 454 -2.52 11.82 -6.41
N ASP A 455 -1.64 12.56 -7.08
CA ASP A 455 -0.31 12.87 -6.57
C ASP A 455 -0.39 13.71 -5.27
N TYR A 456 -1.21 14.76 -5.26
CA TYR A 456 -1.35 15.62 -4.08
C TYR A 456 -2.00 14.92 -2.88
N GLU A 457 -2.97 14.08 -3.14
CA GLU A 457 -3.74 13.41 -2.10
C GLU A 457 -3.07 12.15 -1.57
N PHE A 458 -2.46 11.35 -2.45
CA PHE A 458 -2.08 9.96 -2.14
C PHE A 458 -0.58 9.64 -2.27
N THR A 459 0.29 10.61 -2.51
CA THR A 459 1.75 10.37 -2.48
C THR A 459 2.13 9.76 -1.12
N TYR A 460 2.93 8.69 -1.16
CA TYR A 460 3.36 7.84 -0.03
C TYR A 460 2.27 6.97 0.61
N GLU A 461 1.12 6.84 0.00
CA GLU A 461 0.05 5.94 0.45
C GLU A 461 -0.08 4.67 -0.44
N GLN A 462 1.03 4.24 -1.06
CA GLN A 462 1.11 3.01 -1.85
C GLN A 462 0.29 3.03 -3.15
N PHE A 463 0.28 4.16 -3.85
CA PHE A 463 -0.39 4.30 -5.14
C PHE A 463 0.55 4.59 -6.30
N SER A 464 1.77 5.08 -6.04
CA SER A 464 2.60 5.73 -7.06
C SER A 464 2.86 4.85 -8.28
N VAL A 465 3.46 3.67 -8.12
CA VAL A 465 3.71 2.78 -9.27
C VAL A 465 2.42 2.15 -9.80
N LEU A 466 1.44 1.88 -8.92
CA LEU A 466 0.16 1.28 -9.34
C LEU A 466 -0.62 2.21 -10.26
N ASN A 467 -0.61 3.51 -9.96
CA ASN A 467 -1.19 4.53 -10.82
C ASN A 467 -0.44 4.63 -12.15
N SER A 468 0.90 4.64 -12.13
CA SER A 468 1.69 4.64 -13.36
C SER A 468 1.46 3.41 -14.23
N TYR A 469 1.21 2.24 -13.64
CA TYR A 469 0.87 1.02 -14.39
C TYR A 469 -0.47 1.16 -15.12
N ARG A 470 -1.51 1.62 -14.43
CA ARG A 470 -2.84 1.75 -15.02
C ARG A 470 -2.96 2.92 -16.00
N TRP A 471 -2.25 4.03 -15.77
CA TRP A 471 -2.21 5.18 -16.69
C TRP A 471 -1.28 4.99 -17.87
N LYS A 472 -0.47 3.90 -17.89
CA LYS A 472 0.49 3.61 -18.94
C LYS A 472 1.54 4.72 -19.13
N ASP A 473 2.05 5.29 -18.01
CA ASP A 473 3.03 6.39 -18.04
C ASP A 473 4.26 6.17 -17.14
N LEU A 474 4.52 4.90 -16.75
CA LEU A 474 5.65 4.56 -15.88
C LEU A 474 6.99 5.07 -16.42
N ILE A 475 7.29 4.78 -17.67
CA ILE A 475 8.60 5.10 -18.27
C ILE A 475 8.76 6.61 -18.38
N SER A 476 7.75 7.30 -18.90
CA SER A 476 7.79 8.75 -19.08
C SER A 476 7.83 9.50 -17.74
N SER A 477 7.07 9.07 -16.75
CA SER A 477 7.06 9.70 -15.43
C SER A 477 8.40 9.54 -14.71
N VAL A 478 9.00 8.34 -14.72
CA VAL A 478 10.34 8.11 -14.16
C VAL A 478 11.40 8.92 -14.90
N LYS A 479 11.34 8.96 -16.25
CA LYS A 479 12.32 9.72 -17.04
C LYS A 479 12.18 11.22 -16.91
N LYS A 480 10.98 11.74 -16.69
CA LYS A 480 10.74 13.16 -16.44
C LYS A 480 11.45 13.64 -15.17
N VAL A 481 11.34 12.87 -14.12
CA VAL A 481 11.88 13.19 -12.80
C VAL A 481 13.40 12.98 -12.72
N SER A 482 13.90 11.95 -13.38
CA SER A 482 15.33 11.65 -13.41
C SER A 482 16.15 12.65 -14.22
N ASN A 483 15.57 13.77 -14.63
CA ASN A 483 16.29 14.88 -15.26
C ASN A 483 16.99 15.75 -14.18
N TYR A 484 17.94 15.15 -13.51
CA TYR A 484 18.73 15.58 -12.35
C TYR A 484 19.47 16.93 -12.46
N LYS A 485 19.22 17.73 -13.48
CA LYS A 485 19.83 19.06 -13.61
C LYS A 485 19.36 20.05 -12.54
N HIS A 486 18.19 19.81 -11.97
CA HIS A 486 17.63 20.64 -10.91
C HIS A 486 18.43 20.55 -9.60
N PHE A 487 18.74 19.36 -9.16
CA PHE A 487 19.37 19.15 -7.84
C PHE A 487 20.69 19.90 -7.65
N ALA A 488 21.59 19.88 -8.62
CA ALA A 488 22.93 20.42 -8.41
C ALA A 488 23.00 21.96 -8.35
N ASN A 489 22.16 22.66 -9.09
CA ASN A 489 22.26 24.12 -9.22
C ASN A 489 21.51 24.87 -8.12
N ASP A 490 20.33 24.39 -7.73
CA ASP A 490 19.50 25.07 -6.74
C ASP A 490 20.07 24.92 -5.34
N TRP A 491 20.76 23.85 -5.06
CA TRP A 491 21.39 23.57 -3.78
C TRP A 491 22.69 24.33 -3.55
N LYS A 492 23.57 24.39 -4.57
CA LYS A 492 24.75 25.25 -4.51
C LYS A 492 24.34 26.70 -4.26
N THR A 493 23.24 27.11 -4.87
CA THR A 493 22.68 28.46 -4.70
C THR A 493 22.06 28.64 -3.31
N SER A 494 21.30 27.65 -2.82
CA SER A 494 20.60 27.73 -1.53
C SER A 494 21.54 27.57 -0.33
N LEU A 495 22.56 26.70 -0.43
CA LEU A 495 23.52 26.46 0.63
C LEU A 495 24.66 27.49 0.64
N GLY A 496 24.97 28.12 -0.51
CA GLY A 496 26.02 29.11 -0.61
C GLY A 496 27.34 28.64 0.03
N ASN A 497 27.86 29.41 0.99
CA ASN A 497 29.10 29.09 1.70
C ASN A 497 29.02 27.87 2.63
N LYS A 498 27.83 27.26 2.84
CA LYS A 498 27.67 26.02 3.62
C LYS A 498 27.87 24.78 2.78
N TYR A 499 27.96 24.90 1.46
CA TYR A 499 28.22 23.79 0.55
C TYR A 499 29.64 23.30 0.72
N ASN A 500 29.85 22.05 1.04
CA ASN A 500 31.13 21.43 1.33
C ASN A 500 31.34 20.10 0.57
N ALA A 501 32.46 19.45 0.80
CA ALA A 501 32.83 18.21 0.11
C ALA A 501 31.89 17.02 0.43
N ASP A 502 31.36 16.94 1.64
CA ASP A 502 30.44 15.85 2.02
C ASP A 502 29.10 15.98 1.27
N GLN A 503 28.65 17.21 1.09
CA GLN A 503 27.46 17.51 0.32
C GLN A 503 27.66 17.21 -1.17
N GLU A 504 28.81 17.52 -1.73
CA GLU A 504 29.15 17.15 -3.12
C GLU A 504 29.17 15.62 -3.30
N ALA A 505 29.74 14.88 -2.33
CA ALA A 505 29.76 13.43 -2.37
C ALA A 505 28.35 12.83 -2.29
N TYR A 506 27.48 13.35 -1.41
CA TYR A 506 26.09 12.96 -1.28
C TYR A 506 25.32 13.19 -2.60
N PHE A 507 25.45 14.37 -3.20
CA PHE A 507 24.83 14.67 -4.48
C PHE A 507 25.28 13.76 -5.59
N THR A 508 26.58 13.44 -5.61
CA THR A 508 27.13 12.53 -6.60
C THR A 508 26.47 11.15 -6.49
N LYS A 509 26.23 10.66 -5.26
CA LYS A 509 25.50 9.40 -5.05
C LYS A 509 24.05 9.50 -5.57
N VAL A 510 23.30 10.52 -5.17
CA VAL A 510 21.93 10.75 -5.62
C VAL A 510 21.83 10.83 -7.15
N HIS A 511 22.72 11.59 -7.78
CA HIS A 511 22.80 11.72 -9.23
C HIS A 511 23.08 10.39 -9.94
N ASN A 512 24.04 9.63 -9.44
CA ASN A 512 24.36 8.32 -10.01
C ASN A 512 23.16 7.37 -9.90
N HIS A 513 22.48 7.41 -8.77
CA HIS A 513 21.28 6.62 -8.54
C HIS A 513 20.14 7.00 -9.50
N LEU A 514 19.81 8.28 -9.61
CA LEU A 514 18.77 8.77 -10.53
C LEU A 514 19.11 8.46 -11.99
N ARG A 515 20.40 8.54 -12.36
CA ARG A 515 20.86 8.16 -13.70
C ARG A 515 20.67 6.66 -13.96
N ALA A 516 20.95 5.81 -12.99
CA ALA A 516 20.70 4.38 -13.09
C ALA A 516 19.20 4.11 -13.24
N LYS A 517 18.36 4.71 -12.38
CA LYS A 517 16.90 4.65 -12.44
C LYS A 517 16.37 5.01 -13.83
N TYR A 518 16.80 6.14 -14.38
CA TYR A 518 16.46 6.59 -15.73
C TYR A 518 16.87 5.60 -16.82
N ASN A 519 18.08 5.06 -16.72
CA ASN A 519 18.64 4.16 -17.74
C ASN A 519 18.02 2.77 -17.70
N ASN A 520 17.55 2.31 -16.53
CA ASN A 520 17.09 0.93 -16.33
C ASN A 520 15.60 0.74 -16.57
N VAL A 521 14.76 1.78 -16.36
CA VAL A 521 13.30 1.63 -16.54
C VAL A 521 12.96 1.20 -17.98
N ARG A 522 12.17 0.12 -18.13
CA ARG A 522 11.77 -0.54 -19.37
C ARG A 522 10.33 -1.00 -19.31
N GLY A 523 9.80 -1.45 -20.42
CA GLY A 523 8.45 -2.01 -20.51
C GLY A 523 8.22 -3.22 -19.60
N ARG A 524 9.23 -4.06 -19.33
CA ARG A 524 9.12 -5.18 -18.38
C ARG A 524 8.66 -4.74 -16.99
N HIS A 525 9.03 -3.53 -16.57
CA HIS A 525 8.73 -3.01 -15.23
C HIS A 525 7.27 -2.60 -15.02
N TYR A 526 6.41 -2.76 -16.03
CA TYR A 526 4.96 -2.75 -15.85
C TYR A 526 4.43 -3.97 -15.08
N ARG A 527 5.30 -4.92 -14.73
CA ARG A 527 5.05 -6.05 -13.84
C ARG A 527 6.26 -6.29 -12.93
N GLN A 528 6.00 -6.82 -11.76
CA GLN A 528 7.09 -7.31 -10.91
C GLN A 528 7.56 -8.69 -11.40
N PRO A 529 8.82 -9.09 -11.18
CA PRO A 529 9.26 -10.45 -11.46
C PRO A 529 8.49 -11.46 -10.61
N ILE A 530 8.10 -12.60 -11.17
CA ILE A 530 7.58 -13.73 -10.37
C ILE A 530 8.74 -14.21 -9.48
N PRO A 531 8.61 -14.11 -8.16
CA PRO A 531 9.73 -14.38 -7.27
C PRO A 531 9.94 -15.88 -7.04
N THR A 532 11.10 -16.20 -6.48
CA THR A 532 11.36 -17.51 -5.89
C THR A 532 10.55 -17.70 -4.61
N GLY A 533 10.48 -18.93 -4.10
CA GLY A 533 10.00 -19.21 -2.77
C GLY A 533 10.87 -18.58 -1.67
N LEU A 534 10.38 -18.60 -0.43
CA LEU A 534 11.07 -17.97 0.72
C LEU A 534 12.47 -18.54 0.96
N GLN A 535 12.73 -19.77 0.57
CA GLN A 535 14.02 -20.45 0.70
C GLN A 535 14.83 -20.48 -0.62
N GLY A 536 14.40 -19.67 -1.61
CA GLY A 536 15.05 -19.59 -2.92
C GLY A 536 14.70 -20.70 -3.90
N GLU A 537 13.68 -21.53 -3.59
CA GLU A 537 13.20 -22.59 -4.48
C GLU A 537 12.42 -22.03 -5.67
N ASP A 538 12.47 -22.75 -6.80
CA ASP A 538 11.62 -22.46 -7.95
C ASP A 538 10.16 -22.87 -7.66
N LEU A 539 9.27 -21.89 -7.68
CA LEU A 539 7.83 -22.11 -7.47
C LEU A 539 7.15 -22.81 -8.64
N GLY A 540 7.82 -22.96 -9.78
CA GLY A 540 7.25 -23.54 -11.00
C GLY A 540 6.17 -22.68 -11.66
N ILE A 541 6.06 -21.43 -11.29
CA ILE A 541 5.17 -20.44 -11.90
C ILE A 541 5.94 -19.76 -13.05
N ALA A 542 5.33 -19.68 -14.23
CA ALA A 542 5.97 -19.03 -15.37
C ALA A 542 6.31 -17.58 -15.08
N GLN A 543 7.53 -17.15 -15.45
CA GLN A 543 8.06 -15.83 -15.21
C GLN A 543 7.29 -14.75 -15.99
N ASN A 544 7.26 -13.52 -15.46
CA ASN A 544 6.83 -12.35 -16.20
C ASN A 544 7.85 -12.01 -17.31
N PRO A 545 7.37 -11.54 -18.48
CA PRO A 545 8.25 -11.29 -19.62
C PRO A 545 9.36 -10.25 -19.31
N GLY A 546 10.57 -10.57 -19.73
CA GLY A 546 11.73 -9.70 -19.59
C GLY A 546 12.58 -9.89 -18.33
N TYR A 547 12.19 -10.85 -17.46
CA TYR A 547 12.95 -11.26 -16.27
C TYR A 547 13.55 -12.64 -16.42
#